data_4ceb1ddcf16662387f9f59ed8f28f5d0
#
_entry.id   4ceb1ddcf16662387f9f59ed8f28f5d0
#
_cell.length_a   1.000
_cell.length_b   1.000
_cell.length_c   1.000
_cell.angle_alpha   90.00
_cell.angle_beta   90.00
_cell.angle_gamma   90.00
#
_symmetry.space_group_name_H-M   'P 1'
#
loop_
_entity.id
_entity.type
_entity.pdbx_description
1 polymer ?
#
loop_
_entity_poly.entity_id
_entity_poly.type
_entity_poly.pdbx_seq_one_letter_code
_entity_poly.pdbx_strand_id
1 'polypeptide(L)'
;MYSSRRTAHRPAAARAVPSVLLALAACSASTGGPSAGSPVPVSTVAVPFADYHQHLMSPGLVELWSDPVLPTVELPEALDRVLRTRERVAGTSAGGEIYTEDAQVVELSPWVANWIRGRSAVEDLVSRVRPGARFVPNGYGIEGSSAWIATTVFRGDGPSARAVANFLFVLRRTADGTWRIAAESASLKPPSITAPVIAEQLVARLDEAGIRQAVVLSGAYGFASDSSAGPDEHARVRAENDWTAAQVASYPERLVGFCGVNPIRDYAVAELERCASALHLRGLKLHLGNSGVDVRNPAHVEQLRHVFRTANRLRLPITIHLRTPDPTYGREHSLIFLEQILPEAPDVPVQVAHLAGTSPGYSSDEAMAPLAEAVAAGDPRTRSLYFDLAGNVTPTISAETAQLIARRIRQVGTERILFGSDLDPASSPRREWGTFRGMIPLTDTEFRTIADNRLPYLPPGRFRTGSPPR
;
A
#
# COMPACT_ATOMS: atom_id res chain seq x y z
N MET A 1 -6.83 -23.08 -53.85
CA MET A 1 -6.84 -21.62 -54.01
C MET A 1 -7.56 -21.01 -52.81
N TYR A 2 -6.85 -20.59 -51.79
CA TYR A 2 -7.36 -19.81 -50.66
C TYR A 2 -6.46 -18.59 -50.48
N SER A 3 -7.03 -17.43 -50.75
CA SER A 3 -6.37 -16.14 -50.64
C SER A 3 -6.44 -15.65 -49.21
N SER A 4 -5.36 -15.54 -48.49
CA SER A 4 -5.25 -14.93 -47.18
C SER A 4 -5.03 -13.42 -47.32
N ARG A 5 -6.01 -12.63 -46.97
CA ARG A 5 -5.87 -11.17 -46.76
C ARG A 5 -5.20 -10.93 -45.39
N ARG A 6 -3.98 -10.42 -45.41
CA ARG A 6 -3.31 -9.88 -44.23
C ARG A 6 -3.87 -8.49 -43.93
N THR A 7 -4.56 -8.36 -42.81
CA THR A 7 -4.92 -7.06 -42.23
C THR A 7 -3.72 -6.54 -41.41
N ALA A 8 -3.17 -5.42 -41.84
CA ALA A 8 -2.10 -4.73 -41.15
C ALA A 8 -2.68 -4.02 -39.91
N HIS A 9 -2.33 -4.51 -38.70
CA HIS A 9 -2.55 -3.76 -37.47
C HIS A 9 -1.54 -2.61 -37.38
N ARG A 10 -2.05 -1.38 -37.35
CA ARG A 10 -1.26 -0.20 -36.93
C ARG A 10 -1.03 -0.31 -35.42
N PRO A 11 0.21 -0.09 -34.90
CA PRO A 11 0.44 -0.04 -33.48
C PRO A 11 -0.21 1.23 -32.90
N ALA A 12 -1.02 1.05 -31.88
CA ALA A 12 -1.53 2.15 -31.06
C ALA A 12 -0.34 2.83 -30.35
N ALA A 13 -0.32 4.15 -30.40
CA ALA A 13 0.71 4.94 -29.72
C ALA A 13 0.64 4.67 -28.21
N ALA A 14 1.70 4.09 -27.65
CA ALA A 14 1.86 3.89 -26.23
C ALA A 14 1.91 5.27 -25.53
N ARG A 15 0.89 5.59 -24.74
CA ARG A 15 0.91 6.74 -23.84
C ARG A 15 1.93 6.44 -22.75
N ALA A 16 2.93 7.30 -22.61
CA ALA A 16 3.96 7.20 -21.58
C ALA A 16 3.32 7.35 -20.18
N VAL A 17 3.38 6.27 -19.40
CA VAL A 17 3.07 6.30 -17.96
C VAL A 17 4.34 6.80 -17.26
N PRO A 18 4.26 7.70 -16.25
CA PRO A 18 5.45 8.20 -15.56
C PRO A 18 6.19 7.05 -14.87
N SER A 19 7.49 6.98 -15.11
CA SER A 19 8.38 5.92 -14.61
C SER A 19 8.51 5.94 -13.08
N VAL A 20 8.52 4.77 -12.46
CA VAL A 20 8.73 4.57 -11.00
C VAL A 20 10.10 5.10 -10.54
N LEU A 21 11.11 5.09 -11.42
CA LEU A 21 12.39 5.78 -11.14
C LEU A 21 12.24 7.28 -10.93
N LEU A 22 11.20 7.92 -11.48
CA LEU A 22 10.82 9.30 -11.17
C LEU A 22 10.19 9.42 -9.77
N ALA A 23 9.50 8.39 -9.27
CA ALA A 23 8.93 8.39 -7.92
C ALA A 23 10.03 8.42 -6.82
N LEU A 24 11.24 7.92 -7.09
CA LEU A 24 12.41 8.13 -6.24
C LEU A 24 12.81 9.61 -6.13
N ALA A 25 12.33 10.47 -7.03
CA ALA A 25 12.58 11.92 -7.00
C ALA A 25 11.61 12.70 -6.09
N ALA A 26 10.44 12.15 -5.75
CA ALA A 26 9.36 12.89 -5.10
C ALA A 26 9.41 12.92 -3.55
N CYS A 27 10.25 12.09 -2.91
CA CYS A 27 10.35 12.03 -1.45
C CYS A 27 11.45 12.92 -0.88
N SER A 28 11.37 14.23 -1.05
CA SER A 28 12.17 15.17 -0.25
C SER A 28 11.37 16.44 0.04
N ALA A 29 11.20 16.67 1.32
CA ALA A 29 10.73 17.93 1.86
C ALA A 29 11.66 19.07 1.41
N SER A 30 11.12 20.05 0.71
CA SER A 30 11.78 21.32 0.46
C SER A 30 11.82 22.10 1.78
N THR A 31 13.00 22.32 2.32
CA THR A 31 13.24 23.37 3.32
C THR A 31 13.31 24.71 2.61
N GLY A 32 12.16 25.29 2.31
CA GLY A 32 12.02 26.68 1.92
C GLY A 32 11.50 27.47 3.11
N GLY A 33 12.25 28.46 3.58
CA GLY A 33 11.86 29.34 4.67
C GLY A 33 10.59 30.13 4.37
N PRO A 34 9.87 30.61 5.40
CA PRO A 34 8.57 31.25 5.24
C PRO A 34 8.72 32.65 4.66
N SER A 35 8.15 32.85 3.47
CA SER A 35 7.78 34.18 2.99
C SER A 35 6.52 34.61 3.74
N ALA A 36 6.58 35.79 4.40
CA ALA A 36 5.44 36.38 5.09
C ALA A 36 4.36 36.80 4.07
N GLY A 37 3.41 35.92 3.82
CA GLY A 37 2.16 36.20 3.11
C GLY A 37 1.04 36.48 4.11
N SER A 38 0.19 37.48 3.79
CA SER A 38 -0.97 37.91 4.58
C SER A 38 -1.82 36.72 5.06
N PRO A 39 -2.43 36.79 6.24
CA PRO A 39 -3.23 35.70 6.77
C PRO A 39 -4.46 35.46 5.87
N VAL A 40 -4.44 34.35 5.15
CA VAL A 40 -5.63 33.81 4.50
C VAL A 40 -6.61 33.45 5.62
N PRO A 41 -7.91 33.81 5.52
CA PRO A 41 -8.89 33.44 6.55
C PRO A 41 -8.84 31.93 6.76
N VAL A 42 -8.62 31.52 8.00
CA VAL A 42 -8.62 30.11 8.41
C VAL A 42 -10.05 29.61 8.16
N SER A 43 -10.28 29.06 6.96
CA SER A 43 -11.43 28.21 6.71
C SER A 43 -11.34 27.12 7.76
N THR A 44 -12.38 26.94 8.58
CA THR A 44 -12.49 25.85 9.55
C THR A 44 -12.57 24.54 8.76
N VAL A 45 -11.40 24.05 8.39
CA VAL A 45 -11.24 22.82 7.59
C VAL A 45 -11.78 21.68 8.43
N ALA A 46 -12.83 21.00 7.94
CA ALA A 46 -13.33 19.80 8.59
C ALA A 46 -12.19 18.79 8.76
N VAL A 47 -12.03 18.29 9.97
CA VAL A 47 -11.04 17.25 10.33
C VAL A 47 -11.81 15.96 10.58
N PRO A 48 -11.35 14.80 10.09
CA PRO A 48 -12.03 13.52 10.35
C PRO A 48 -12.19 13.28 11.84
N PHE A 49 -13.38 12.84 12.24
CA PHE A 49 -13.62 12.44 13.62
C PHE A 49 -12.78 11.23 14.01
N ALA A 50 -12.69 10.24 13.13
CA ALA A 50 -11.92 9.02 13.33
C ALA A 50 -11.13 8.64 12.07
N ASP A 51 -10.02 7.93 12.31
CA ASP A 51 -9.26 7.21 11.31
C ASP A 51 -9.65 5.73 11.38
N TYR A 52 -10.30 5.22 10.34
CA TYR A 52 -10.87 3.88 10.32
C TYR A 52 -9.92 2.80 9.78
N HIS A 53 -8.68 3.17 9.41
CA HIS A 53 -7.72 2.24 8.86
C HIS A 53 -6.32 2.60 9.34
N GLN A 54 -5.95 2.08 10.50
CA GLN A 54 -4.63 2.22 11.08
C GLN A 54 -4.04 0.87 11.44
N HIS A 55 -2.73 0.78 11.35
CA HIS A 55 -1.96 -0.34 11.84
C HIS A 55 -0.95 0.13 12.90
N LEU A 56 -0.69 -0.71 13.87
CA LEU A 56 0.50 -0.64 14.71
C LEU A 56 1.50 -1.68 14.19
N MET A 57 2.75 -1.53 14.58
CA MET A 57 3.82 -2.40 14.12
C MET A 57 4.49 -3.04 15.33
N SER A 58 4.16 -4.29 15.59
CA SER A 58 4.79 -5.06 16.66
C SER A 58 6.26 -5.38 16.33
N PRO A 59 7.09 -5.71 17.33
CA PRO A 59 8.42 -6.27 17.08
C PRO A 59 8.40 -7.48 16.12
N GLY A 60 7.40 -8.36 16.26
CA GLY A 60 7.24 -9.52 15.38
C GLY A 60 6.91 -9.16 13.94
N LEU A 61 6.07 -8.15 13.70
CA LEU A 61 5.81 -7.66 12.34
C LEU A 61 7.02 -6.92 11.76
N VAL A 62 7.77 -6.18 12.58
CA VAL A 62 9.04 -5.59 12.14
C VAL A 62 10.00 -6.68 11.68
N GLU A 63 10.15 -7.76 12.44
CA GLU A 63 10.98 -8.90 12.06
C GLU A 63 10.47 -9.57 10.76
N LEU A 64 9.15 -9.80 10.66
CA LEU A 64 8.51 -10.44 9.50
C LEU A 64 8.70 -9.63 8.21
N TRP A 65 8.59 -8.30 8.29
CA TRP A 65 8.62 -7.41 7.13
C TRP A 65 9.93 -6.66 6.96
N SER A 66 10.90 -6.88 7.86
CA SER A 66 12.25 -6.37 7.67
C SER A 66 12.91 -7.10 6.50
N ASP A 67 13.61 -6.33 5.70
CA ASP A 67 14.41 -6.91 4.63
C ASP A 67 15.53 -7.77 5.22
N PRO A 68 15.78 -8.97 4.68
CA PRO A 68 16.97 -9.71 5.05
C PRO A 68 18.21 -8.85 4.79
N VAL A 69 19.12 -8.82 5.75
CA VAL A 69 20.42 -8.19 5.56
C VAL A 69 21.18 -9.04 4.56
N LEU A 70 21.26 -8.56 3.31
CA LEU A 70 22.00 -9.24 2.26
C LEU A 70 23.50 -9.07 2.52
N PRO A 71 24.32 -10.10 2.25
CA PRO A 71 25.77 -10.00 2.37
C PRO A 71 26.31 -8.90 1.46
N THR A 72 27.37 -8.23 1.87
CA THR A 72 28.14 -7.34 1.01
C THR A 72 29.30 -8.12 0.41
N VAL A 73 29.52 -7.98 -0.88
CA VAL A 73 30.64 -8.60 -1.61
C VAL A 73 31.53 -7.55 -2.24
N GLU A 74 32.82 -7.84 -2.31
CA GLU A 74 33.75 -7.03 -3.09
C GLU A 74 33.68 -7.42 -4.59
N LEU A 75 33.55 -6.42 -5.46
CA LEU A 75 33.51 -6.63 -6.89
C LEU A 75 34.95 -6.61 -7.48
N PRO A 76 35.18 -7.37 -8.54
CA PRO A 76 36.34 -7.12 -9.41
C PRO A 76 36.35 -5.66 -9.88
N GLU A 77 37.53 -5.03 -9.90
CA GLU A 77 37.70 -3.59 -10.21
C GLU A 77 36.94 -3.14 -11.46
N ALA A 78 36.95 -3.98 -12.54
CA ALA A 78 36.27 -3.65 -13.76
C ALA A 78 34.75 -3.56 -13.63
N LEU A 79 34.13 -4.39 -12.79
CA LEU A 79 32.70 -4.36 -12.51
C LEU A 79 32.34 -3.23 -11.54
N ASP A 80 33.17 -3.01 -10.50
CA ASP A 80 32.94 -1.91 -9.56
C ASP A 80 33.03 -0.56 -10.27
N ARG A 81 33.95 -0.40 -11.21
CA ARG A 81 34.03 0.82 -12.02
C ARG A 81 32.72 1.13 -12.77
N VAL A 82 32.08 0.12 -13.35
CA VAL A 82 30.77 0.30 -14.02
C VAL A 82 29.73 0.74 -13.02
N LEU A 83 29.65 0.08 -11.86
CA LEU A 83 28.68 0.37 -10.82
C LEU A 83 28.85 1.79 -10.27
N ARG A 84 30.10 2.20 -9.93
CA ARG A 84 30.38 3.57 -9.46
C ARG A 84 30.10 4.61 -10.52
N THR A 85 30.32 4.28 -11.80
CA THR A 85 29.96 5.20 -12.89
C THR A 85 28.45 5.33 -12.98
N ARG A 86 27.67 4.22 -12.85
CA ARG A 86 26.21 4.26 -12.80
C ARG A 86 25.66 5.14 -11.67
N GLU A 87 26.31 5.15 -10.50
CA GLU A 87 25.97 6.05 -9.41
C GLU A 87 26.16 7.53 -9.78
N ARG A 88 27.29 7.85 -10.41
CA ARG A 88 27.67 9.24 -10.76
C ARG A 88 26.83 9.83 -11.87
N VAL A 89 26.40 9.04 -12.84
CA VAL A 89 25.64 9.55 -14.00
C VAL A 89 24.15 9.73 -13.71
N ALA A 90 23.65 9.27 -12.57
CA ALA A 90 22.27 9.52 -12.17
C ALA A 90 21.98 11.03 -12.11
N GLY A 91 20.93 11.48 -12.78
CA GLY A 91 20.57 12.90 -12.88
C GLY A 91 21.41 13.69 -13.89
N THR A 92 22.20 13.04 -14.72
CA THR A 92 23.01 13.71 -15.76
C THR A 92 22.74 13.10 -17.14
N SER A 93 23.02 13.86 -18.21
CA SER A 93 22.97 13.38 -19.59
C SER A 93 24.23 12.60 -20.02
N ALA A 94 25.18 12.37 -19.11
CA ALA A 94 26.47 11.74 -19.41
C ALA A 94 26.46 10.19 -19.33
N GLY A 95 25.29 9.57 -19.20
CA GLY A 95 25.16 8.13 -18.90
C GLY A 95 25.38 7.18 -20.07
N GLY A 96 25.46 7.65 -21.31
CA GLY A 96 25.42 6.80 -22.49
C GLY A 96 26.55 5.80 -22.64
N GLU A 97 27.74 6.17 -22.26
CA GLU A 97 28.90 5.33 -22.47
C GLU A 97 28.95 4.04 -21.64
N ILE A 98 28.19 3.98 -20.56
CA ILE A 98 28.13 2.79 -19.70
C ILE A 98 27.10 1.75 -20.15
N TYR A 99 26.26 2.09 -21.13
CA TYR A 99 25.21 1.20 -21.65
C TYR A 99 25.59 0.65 -23.04
N THR A 100 25.12 -0.56 -23.33
CA THR A 100 25.16 -1.08 -24.70
C THR A 100 24.11 -0.38 -25.56
N GLU A 101 24.24 -0.42 -26.91
CA GLU A 101 23.28 0.20 -27.83
C GLU A 101 21.87 -0.38 -27.69
N ASP A 102 21.79 -1.68 -27.38
CA ASP A 102 20.56 -2.44 -27.17
C ASP A 102 20.14 -2.53 -25.71
N ALA A 103 20.67 -1.66 -24.85
CA ALA A 103 20.40 -1.69 -23.41
C ALA A 103 18.91 -1.68 -23.08
N GLN A 104 18.55 -2.35 -21.98
CA GLN A 104 17.18 -2.48 -21.54
C GLN A 104 17.06 -2.14 -20.05
N VAL A 105 15.98 -1.46 -19.67
CA VAL A 105 15.59 -1.24 -18.27
C VAL A 105 14.21 -1.83 -18.05
N VAL A 106 14.13 -2.69 -17.04
CA VAL A 106 12.86 -3.28 -16.58
C VAL A 106 12.58 -2.79 -15.18
N GLU A 107 11.57 -1.97 -15.04
CA GLU A 107 11.04 -1.57 -13.74
C GLU A 107 9.91 -2.50 -13.35
N LEU A 108 10.11 -3.23 -12.26
CA LEU A 108 9.10 -4.11 -11.69
C LEU A 108 8.73 -3.57 -10.32
N SER A 109 7.49 -3.15 -10.17
CA SER A 109 6.88 -2.94 -8.88
C SER A 109 5.54 -3.67 -8.88
N PRO A 110 4.91 -3.90 -7.73
CA PRO A 110 3.57 -4.49 -7.69
C PRO A 110 2.53 -3.72 -8.54
N TRP A 111 2.87 -2.49 -8.95
CA TRP A 111 1.96 -1.53 -9.58
C TRP A 111 2.35 -1.11 -10.99
N VAL A 112 3.61 -1.33 -11.40
CA VAL A 112 4.15 -0.85 -12.68
C VAL A 112 5.09 -1.89 -13.26
N ALA A 113 4.89 -2.23 -14.53
CA ALA A 113 5.83 -2.95 -15.34
C ALA A 113 6.19 -2.07 -16.56
N ASN A 114 7.33 -1.40 -16.52
CA ASN A 114 7.83 -0.62 -17.61
C ASN A 114 9.00 -1.36 -18.28
N TRP A 115 9.02 -1.38 -19.59
CA TRP A 115 10.12 -1.95 -20.36
C TRP A 115 10.65 -0.91 -21.34
N ILE A 116 11.81 -0.35 -21.01
CA ILE A 116 12.48 0.70 -21.78
C ILE A 116 13.63 0.04 -22.55
N ARG A 117 13.77 0.34 -23.83
CA ARG A 117 14.75 -0.29 -24.74
C ARG A 117 15.51 0.74 -25.53
N GLY A 118 16.80 0.47 -25.75
CA GLY A 118 17.74 1.28 -26.50
C GLY A 118 18.44 2.31 -25.63
N ARG A 119 19.73 2.52 -25.91
CA ARG A 119 20.62 3.39 -25.14
C ARG A 119 20.01 4.76 -24.87
N SER A 120 19.57 5.46 -25.92
CA SER A 120 19.06 6.82 -25.81
C SER A 120 17.85 6.94 -24.86
N ALA A 121 16.91 5.98 -24.90
CA ALA A 121 15.76 5.96 -24.01
C ALA A 121 16.16 5.65 -22.55
N VAL A 122 17.19 4.80 -22.36
CA VAL A 122 17.75 4.52 -21.03
C VAL A 122 18.50 5.73 -20.48
N GLU A 123 19.25 6.44 -21.30
CA GLU A 123 19.93 7.69 -20.93
C GLU A 123 18.93 8.76 -20.46
N ASP A 124 17.87 8.96 -21.23
CA ASP A 124 16.80 9.89 -20.88
C ASP A 124 16.16 9.52 -19.52
N LEU A 125 15.92 8.23 -19.27
CA LEU A 125 15.44 7.75 -17.98
C LEU A 125 16.43 8.06 -16.86
N VAL A 126 17.72 7.71 -17.04
CA VAL A 126 18.77 7.86 -16.02
C VAL A 126 19.03 9.33 -15.71
N SER A 127 18.90 10.23 -16.70
CA SER A 127 19.05 11.66 -16.53
C SER A 127 18.00 12.26 -15.57
N ARG A 128 16.84 11.61 -15.42
CA ARG A 128 15.77 12.00 -14.52
C ARG A 128 15.86 11.36 -13.14
N VAL A 129 16.77 10.40 -12.96
CA VAL A 129 16.97 9.76 -11.65
C VAL A 129 17.67 10.72 -10.70
N ARG A 130 17.10 10.90 -9.51
CA ARG A 130 17.70 11.76 -8.49
C ARG A 130 19.09 11.23 -8.09
N PRO A 131 20.13 12.07 -8.07
CA PRO A 131 21.46 11.71 -7.59
C PRO A 131 21.48 11.28 -6.10
N GLY A 132 22.60 10.69 -5.66
CA GLY A 132 22.83 10.32 -4.26
C GLY A 132 22.34 8.93 -3.86
N ALA A 133 22.06 8.06 -4.85
CA ALA A 133 21.89 6.64 -4.61
C ALA A 133 23.27 5.96 -4.50
N ARG A 134 23.44 5.08 -3.51
CA ARG A 134 24.65 4.26 -3.31
C ARG A 134 24.29 2.80 -3.53
N PHE A 135 24.95 2.14 -4.47
CA PHE A 135 24.77 0.72 -4.74
C PHE A 135 25.73 -0.10 -3.89
N VAL A 136 25.20 -1.00 -3.07
CA VAL A 136 25.97 -1.95 -2.27
C VAL A 136 25.87 -3.31 -2.94
N PRO A 137 26.98 -3.88 -3.46
CA PRO A 137 26.94 -5.19 -4.11
C PRO A 137 26.63 -6.30 -3.09
N ASN A 138 25.70 -7.18 -3.47
CA ASN A 138 25.29 -8.35 -2.68
C ASN A 138 25.71 -9.68 -3.32
N GLY A 139 26.04 -9.66 -4.61
CA GLY A 139 26.51 -10.80 -5.35
C GLY A 139 26.90 -10.42 -6.78
N TYR A 140 27.70 -11.24 -7.41
CA TYR A 140 28.04 -11.11 -8.83
C TYR A 140 28.43 -12.46 -9.42
N GLY A 141 28.39 -12.56 -10.75
CA GLY A 141 28.94 -13.67 -11.50
C GLY A 141 29.49 -13.19 -12.85
N ILE A 142 30.49 -13.89 -13.36
CA ILE A 142 31.09 -13.62 -14.64
C ILE A 142 31.14 -14.94 -15.43
N GLU A 143 30.62 -14.93 -16.67
CA GLU A 143 30.65 -16.06 -17.58
C GLU A 143 30.97 -15.55 -18.96
N GLY A 144 32.22 -15.81 -19.41
CA GLY A 144 32.73 -15.37 -20.71
C GLY A 144 32.66 -13.84 -20.86
N SER A 145 31.84 -13.39 -21.82
CA SER A 145 31.62 -11.95 -22.10
C SER A 145 30.39 -11.38 -21.38
N SER A 146 29.77 -12.16 -20.53
CA SER A 146 28.58 -11.72 -19.72
C SER A 146 28.91 -11.68 -18.24
N ALA A 147 28.30 -10.75 -17.52
CA ALA A 147 28.37 -10.69 -16.07
C ALA A 147 27.04 -10.19 -15.52
N TRP A 148 26.80 -10.47 -14.23
CA TRP A 148 25.68 -9.87 -13.50
C TRP A 148 26.16 -9.33 -12.15
N ILE A 149 25.48 -8.30 -11.63
CA ILE A 149 25.70 -7.74 -10.31
C ILE A 149 24.33 -7.54 -9.65
N ALA A 150 24.13 -8.16 -8.49
CA ALA A 150 22.99 -7.89 -7.63
C ALA A 150 23.39 -6.85 -6.57
N THR A 151 22.53 -5.85 -6.33
CA THR A 151 22.83 -4.76 -5.40
C THR A 151 21.62 -4.38 -4.58
N THR A 152 21.88 -3.88 -3.36
CA THR A 152 20.93 -3.07 -2.60
C THR A 152 21.26 -1.59 -2.77
N VAL A 153 20.28 -0.77 -3.04
CA VAL A 153 20.43 0.68 -3.20
C VAL A 153 20.08 1.38 -1.90
N PHE A 154 21.00 2.18 -1.41
CA PHE A 154 20.80 3.02 -0.23
C PHE A 154 20.69 4.49 -0.62
N ARG A 155 19.89 5.24 0.15
CA ARG A 155 19.84 6.70 0.15
C ARG A 155 20.03 7.25 1.56
N GLY A 156 20.63 8.44 1.64
CA GLY A 156 21.05 9.04 2.91
C GLY A 156 22.43 8.55 3.34
N ASP A 157 22.98 9.22 4.33
CA ASP A 157 24.34 8.98 4.83
C ASP A 157 24.34 8.52 6.29
N GLY A 158 25.35 7.73 6.67
CA GLY A 158 25.55 7.26 8.04
C GLY A 158 24.33 6.50 8.58
N PRO A 159 23.92 6.75 9.82
CA PRO A 159 22.80 6.05 10.47
C PRO A 159 21.42 6.33 9.83
N SER A 160 21.31 7.38 9.01
CA SER A 160 20.09 7.71 8.28
C SER A 160 19.99 7.03 6.90
N ALA A 161 21.02 6.31 6.48
CA ALA A 161 21.01 5.56 5.23
C ALA A 161 19.96 4.45 5.28
N ARG A 162 19.09 4.40 4.27
CA ARG A 162 18.05 3.37 4.18
C ARG A 162 18.07 2.70 2.80
N ALA A 163 17.81 1.40 2.79
CA ALA A 163 17.61 0.65 1.55
C ALA A 163 16.29 1.10 0.89
N VAL A 164 16.37 1.44 -0.40
CA VAL A 164 15.22 1.96 -1.17
C VAL A 164 14.86 1.10 -2.37
N ALA A 165 15.78 0.25 -2.83
CA ALA A 165 15.55 -0.65 -3.96
C ALA A 165 16.58 -1.79 -3.96
N ASN A 166 16.25 -2.85 -4.66
CA ASN A 166 17.25 -3.82 -5.15
C ASN A 166 17.39 -3.66 -6.66
N PHE A 167 18.62 -3.82 -7.15
CA PHE A 167 18.91 -3.82 -8.59
C PHE A 167 19.63 -5.09 -8.99
N LEU A 168 19.32 -5.55 -10.19
CA LEU A 168 20.09 -6.54 -10.91
C LEU A 168 20.60 -5.88 -12.19
N PHE A 169 21.92 -5.82 -12.32
CA PHE A 169 22.60 -5.39 -13.55
C PHE A 169 23.06 -6.61 -14.32
N VAL A 170 22.80 -6.62 -15.62
CA VAL A 170 23.40 -7.55 -16.57
C VAL A 170 24.37 -6.77 -17.43
N LEU A 171 25.64 -7.21 -17.47
CA LEU A 171 26.71 -6.56 -18.20
C LEU A 171 27.16 -7.42 -19.36
N ARG A 172 27.61 -6.76 -20.40
CA ARG A 172 28.24 -7.38 -21.55
C ARG A 172 29.63 -6.77 -21.78
N ARG A 173 30.60 -7.61 -22.04
CA ARG A 173 31.94 -7.17 -22.44
C ARG A 173 31.94 -6.88 -23.92
N THR A 174 32.22 -5.64 -24.27
CA THR A 174 32.29 -5.18 -25.67
C THR A 174 33.62 -5.57 -26.35
N ALA A 175 33.70 -5.43 -27.66
CA ALA A 175 34.89 -5.85 -28.42
C ALA A 175 36.18 -5.12 -28.02
N ASP A 176 36.05 -3.91 -27.46
CA ASP A 176 37.16 -3.11 -26.90
C ASP A 176 37.57 -3.58 -25.47
N GLY A 177 36.94 -4.64 -24.95
CA GLY A 177 37.23 -5.19 -23.63
C GLY A 177 36.51 -4.51 -22.48
N THR A 178 35.71 -3.48 -22.74
CA THR A 178 35.00 -2.71 -21.73
C THR A 178 33.72 -3.39 -21.32
N TRP A 179 33.40 -3.41 -20.00
CA TRP A 179 32.12 -3.86 -19.51
C TRP A 179 31.07 -2.73 -19.59
N ARG A 180 29.92 -3.03 -20.18
CA ARG A 180 28.79 -2.12 -20.30
C ARG A 180 27.50 -2.77 -19.81
N ILE A 181 26.59 -1.98 -19.31
CA ILE A 181 25.26 -2.45 -18.84
C ILE A 181 24.38 -2.77 -20.05
N ALA A 182 24.04 -4.03 -20.21
CA ALA A 182 23.11 -4.51 -21.24
C ALA A 182 21.66 -4.54 -20.75
N ALA A 183 21.47 -4.76 -19.45
CA ALA A 183 20.16 -4.61 -18.83
C ALA A 183 20.28 -4.22 -17.36
N GLU A 184 19.30 -3.49 -16.86
CA GLU A 184 19.08 -3.30 -15.42
C GLU A 184 17.62 -3.55 -15.08
N SER A 185 17.39 -4.19 -13.92
CA SER A 185 16.08 -4.39 -13.35
C SER A 185 16.05 -3.80 -11.95
N ALA A 186 15.06 -2.97 -11.68
CA ALA A 186 14.84 -2.34 -10.40
C ALA A 186 13.60 -2.92 -9.72
N SER A 187 13.74 -3.36 -8.47
CA SER A 187 12.64 -3.67 -7.56
C SER A 187 12.66 -2.68 -6.42
N LEU A 188 11.68 -1.78 -6.38
CA LEU A 188 11.57 -0.81 -5.30
C LEU A 188 11.23 -1.51 -3.99
N LYS A 189 11.90 -1.07 -2.93
CA LYS A 189 11.54 -1.45 -1.58
C LYS A 189 10.60 -0.37 -1.00
N PRO A 190 9.47 -0.76 -0.41
CA PRO A 190 8.74 0.16 0.43
C PRO A 190 9.68 0.65 1.56
N PRO A 191 9.41 1.82 2.18
CA PRO A 191 10.18 2.26 3.34
C PRO A 191 10.26 1.10 4.33
N SER A 192 11.47 0.63 4.63
CA SER A 192 11.65 -0.48 5.56
C SER A 192 11.10 -0.06 6.91
N ILE A 193 10.20 -0.86 7.45
CA ILE A 193 9.74 -0.72 8.82
C ILE A 193 10.88 -1.25 9.68
N THR A 194 11.65 -0.34 10.27
CA THR A 194 12.87 -0.68 11.02
C THR A 194 12.67 -0.64 12.52
N ALA A 195 11.51 -0.19 12.99
CA ALA A 195 11.18 -0.08 14.39
C ALA A 195 9.68 -0.29 14.64
N PRO A 196 9.32 -0.81 15.81
CA PRO A 196 7.92 -0.89 16.21
C PRO A 196 7.22 0.47 16.17
N VAL A 197 5.92 0.46 15.83
CA VAL A 197 5.02 1.62 15.97
C VAL A 197 3.99 1.29 17.02
N ILE A 198 4.09 1.95 18.17
CA ILE A 198 3.24 1.70 19.34
C ILE A 198 2.06 2.66 19.43
N ALA A 199 1.10 2.33 20.27
CA ALA A 199 -0.13 3.11 20.45
C ALA A 199 0.13 4.57 20.84
N GLU A 200 1.14 4.85 21.69
CA GLU A 200 1.52 6.21 22.08
C GLU A 200 1.90 7.07 20.88
N GLN A 201 2.70 6.53 19.96
CA GLN A 201 3.10 7.23 18.74
C GLN A 201 1.91 7.48 17.79
N LEU A 202 1.00 6.50 17.68
CA LEU A 202 -0.23 6.69 16.91
C LEU A 202 -1.09 7.80 17.51
N VAL A 203 -1.32 7.78 18.83
CA VAL A 203 -2.12 8.81 19.52
C VAL A 203 -1.51 10.20 19.33
N ALA A 204 -0.19 10.34 19.42
CA ALA A 204 0.48 11.61 19.15
C ALA A 204 0.23 12.12 17.71
N ARG A 205 0.27 11.23 16.70
CA ARG A 205 -0.05 11.57 15.29
C ARG A 205 -1.52 11.96 15.10
N LEU A 206 -2.43 11.29 15.81
CA LEU A 206 -3.85 11.65 15.80
C LEU A 206 -4.08 13.02 16.41
N ASP A 207 -3.42 13.34 17.54
CA ASP A 207 -3.50 14.65 18.20
C ASP A 207 -2.96 15.77 17.29
N GLU A 208 -1.82 15.54 16.62
CA GLU A 208 -1.28 16.46 15.62
C GLU A 208 -2.26 16.71 14.47
N ALA A 209 -3.00 15.68 14.05
CA ALA A 209 -4.00 15.76 13.00
C ALA A 209 -5.35 16.33 13.46
N GLY A 210 -5.60 16.44 14.78
CA GLY A 210 -6.89 16.79 15.37
C GLY A 210 -7.93 15.67 15.31
N ILE A 211 -7.51 14.42 15.03
CA ILE A 211 -8.37 13.25 14.93
C ILE A 211 -8.57 12.64 16.33
N ARG A 212 -9.81 12.33 16.66
CA ARG A 212 -10.17 11.93 18.02
C ARG A 212 -9.98 10.45 18.30
N GLN A 213 -10.24 9.60 17.33
CA GLN A 213 -10.24 8.15 17.51
C GLN A 213 -9.61 7.46 16.31
N ALA A 214 -9.12 6.23 16.51
CA ALA A 214 -8.69 5.38 15.38
C ALA A 214 -9.09 3.92 15.60
N VAL A 215 -9.35 3.25 14.49
CA VAL A 215 -9.48 1.79 14.41
C VAL A 215 -8.11 1.21 14.08
N VAL A 216 -7.59 0.40 14.98
CA VAL A 216 -6.31 -0.28 14.87
C VAL A 216 -6.53 -1.70 14.37
N LEU A 217 -6.08 -1.98 13.18
CA LEU A 217 -6.24 -3.26 12.50
C LEU A 217 -5.00 -4.13 12.77
N SER A 218 -5.17 -5.27 13.45
CA SER A 218 -4.07 -6.19 13.73
C SER A 218 -3.46 -6.72 12.43
N GLY A 219 -2.13 -6.75 12.37
CA GLY A 219 -1.34 -7.32 11.27
C GLY A 219 -1.17 -8.85 11.33
N ALA A 220 -1.86 -9.53 12.24
CA ALA A 220 -1.68 -10.95 12.50
C ALA A 220 -1.83 -11.86 11.27
N TYR A 221 -2.67 -11.46 10.30
CA TYR A 221 -2.79 -12.16 9.01
C TYR A 221 -1.46 -12.27 8.25
N GLY A 222 -0.51 -11.38 8.48
CA GLY A 222 0.81 -11.40 7.85
C GLY A 222 1.62 -12.65 8.22
N PHE A 223 1.47 -13.16 9.45
CA PHE A 223 2.13 -14.40 9.90
C PHE A 223 1.55 -15.67 9.29
N ALA A 224 0.35 -15.59 8.74
CA ALA A 224 -0.37 -16.69 8.13
C ALA A 224 -0.44 -16.60 6.61
N SER A 225 0.45 -15.82 5.97
CA SER A 225 0.63 -15.80 4.52
C SER A 225 1.41 -17.06 4.09
N ASP A 226 1.23 -17.52 2.85
CA ASP A 226 1.91 -18.70 2.34
C ASP A 226 3.45 -18.56 2.38
N SER A 227 3.96 -17.32 2.30
CA SER A 227 5.41 -17.04 2.40
C SER A 227 5.96 -17.03 3.83
N SER A 228 5.09 -16.91 4.84
CA SER A 228 5.47 -16.82 6.26
C SER A 228 4.93 -17.97 7.10
N ALA A 229 4.10 -18.85 6.52
CA ALA A 229 3.55 -20.02 7.20
C ALA A 229 4.67 -20.95 7.71
N GLY A 230 4.47 -21.49 8.91
CA GLY A 230 5.41 -22.38 9.58
C GLY A 230 4.76 -23.08 10.76
N PRO A 231 5.48 -23.97 11.45
CA PRO A 231 4.90 -24.77 12.53
C PRO A 231 4.40 -23.94 13.72
N ASP A 232 4.89 -22.73 13.89
CA ASP A 232 4.51 -21.77 14.93
C ASP A 232 3.54 -20.67 14.45
N GLU A 233 3.00 -20.80 13.22
CA GLU A 233 2.09 -19.82 12.60
C GLU A 233 0.99 -19.36 13.55
N HIS A 234 0.22 -20.30 14.09
CA HIS A 234 -0.90 -19.98 14.99
C HIS A 234 -0.43 -19.27 16.27
N ALA A 235 0.70 -19.67 16.83
CA ALA A 235 1.25 -19.01 18.02
C ALA A 235 1.64 -17.56 17.72
N ARG A 236 2.22 -17.28 16.55
CA ARG A 236 2.58 -15.93 16.10
C ARG A 236 1.35 -15.06 15.83
N VAL A 237 0.32 -15.62 15.19
CA VAL A 237 -0.97 -14.94 14.98
C VAL A 237 -1.59 -14.54 16.34
N ARG A 238 -1.60 -15.44 17.31
CA ARG A 238 -2.10 -15.17 18.66
C ARG A 238 -1.29 -14.06 19.36
N ALA A 239 0.03 -14.18 19.32
CA ALA A 239 0.92 -13.19 19.93
C ALA A 239 0.72 -11.78 19.37
N GLU A 240 0.48 -11.65 18.06
CA GLU A 240 0.20 -10.37 17.41
C GLU A 240 -1.16 -9.79 17.83
N ASN A 241 -2.20 -10.61 17.90
CA ASN A 241 -3.50 -10.17 18.41
C ASN A 241 -3.43 -9.78 19.89
N ASP A 242 -2.69 -10.53 20.73
CA ASP A 242 -2.44 -10.21 22.14
C ASP A 242 -1.70 -8.87 22.27
N TRP A 243 -0.67 -8.64 21.45
CA TRP A 243 0.07 -7.39 21.44
C TRP A 243 -0.81 -6.21 21.00
N THR A 244 -1.59 -6.37 19.93
CA THR A 244 -2.54 -5.34 19.47
C THR A 244 -3.54 -4.99 20.56
N ALA A 245 -4.11 -6.00 21.24
CA ALA A 245 -5.05 -5.79 22.33
C ALA A 245 -4.44 -5.02 23.50
N ALA A 246 -3.19 -5.36 23.89
CA ALA A 246 -2.46 -4.68 24.95
C ALA A 246 -2.19 -3.20 24.58
N GLN A 247 -1.84 -2.93 23.33
CA GLN A 247 -1.61 -1.56 22.86
C GLN A 247 -2.87 -0.70 22.94
N VAL A 248 -3.99 -1.18 22.38
CA VAL A 248 -5.23 -0.39 22.36
C VAL A 248 -5.86 -0.25 23.75
N ALA A 249 -5.65 -1.21 24.64
CA ALA A 249 -6.15 -1.14 26.03
C ALA A 249 -5.55 0.02 26.82
N SER A 250 -4.37 0.53 26.42
CA SER A 250 -3.76 1.71 27.03
C SER A 250 -4.47 3.02 26.68
N TYR A 251 -5.30 3.03 25.64
CA TYR A 251 -6.02 4.22 25.15
C TYR A 251 -7.47 3.89 24.79
N PRO A 252 -8.30 3.39 25.74
CA PRO A 252 -9.61 2.80 25.44
C PRO A 252 -10.65 3.78 24.89
N GLU A 253 -10.47 5.09 25.12
CA GLU A 253 -11.34 6.13 24.55
C GLU A 253 -10.87 6.63 23.17
N ARG A 254 -9.65 6.29 22.79
CA ARG A 254 -8.98 6.77 21.57
C ARG A 254 -8.85 5.68 20.51
N LEU A 255 -8.62 4.44 20.90
CA LEU A 255 -8.27 3.34 20.00
C LEU A 255 -9.26 2.19 20.12
N VAL A 256 -9.64 1.64 18.97
CA VAL A 256 -10.49 0.44 18.85
C VAL A 256 -9.69 -0.63 18.13
N GLY A 257 -9.37 -1.73 18.78
CA GLY A 257 -8.60 -2.83 18.18
C GLY A 257 -9.48 -3.82 17.43
N PHE A 258 -9.05 -4.20 16.23
CA PHE A 258 -9.63 -5.27 15.42
C PHE A 258 -8.68 -6.48 15.38
N CYS A 259 -9.24 -7.67 15.50
CA CYS A 259 -8.55 -8.95 15.40
C CYS A 259 -8.11 -9.22 13.96
N GLY A 260 -6.91 -9.72 13.75
CA GLY A 260 -6.42 -10.16 12.44
C GLY A 260 -6.35 -11.68 12.35
N VAL A 261 -6.90 -12.27 11.30
CA VAL A 261 -6.79 -13.70 11.02
C VAL A 261 -6.65 -13.98 9.52
N ASN A 262 -6.04 -15.12 9.16
CA ASN A 262 -6.20 -15.68 7.84
C ASN A 262 -7.49 -16.50 7.80
N PRO A 263 -8.52 -16.11 7.01
CA PRO A 263 -9.85 -16.74 7.07
C PRO A 263 -9.89 -18.18 6.58
N ILE A 264 -8.89 -18.63 5.85
CA ILE A 264 -8.84 -20.01 5.31
C ILE A 264 -8.00 -20.97 6.17
N ARG A 265 -7.66 -20.57 7.39
CA ARG A 265 -7.01 -21.45 8.37
C ARG A 265 -8.02 -22.06 9.33
N ASP A 266 -7.80 -23.30 9.73
CA ASP A 266 -8.71 -24.05 10.60
C ASP A 266 -8.95 -23.39 11.95
N TYR A 267 -7.95 -22.67 12.47
CA TYR A 267 -8.02 -21.95 13.74
C TYR A 267 -8.71 -20.57 13.65
N ALA A 268 -9.05 -20.08 12.45
CA ALA A 268 -9.52 -18.70 12.25
C ALA A 268 -10.74 -18.33 13.11
N VAL A 269 -11.73 -19.21 13.17
CA VAL A 269 -12.95 -18.99 13.96
C VAL A 269 -12.65 -19.03 15.46
N ALA A 270 -11.88 -20.00 15.93
CA ALA A 270 -11.53 -20.10 17.34
C ALA A 270 -10.70 -18.88 17.81
N GLU A 271 -9.79 -18.41 16.97
CA GLU A 271 -9.01 -17.22 17.26
C GLU A 271 -9.88 -15.95 17.28
N LEU A 272 -10.83 -15.82 16.35
CA LEU A 272 -11.78 -14.71 16.34
C LEU A 272 -12.65 -14.69 17.61
N GLU A 273 -13.15 -15.85 18.06
CA GLU A 273 -13.90 -15.98 19.32
C GLU A 273 -13.04 -15.62 20.53
N ARG A 274 -11.77 -16.02 20.55
CA ARG A 274 -10.81 -15.64 21.58
C ARG A 274 -10.58 -14.12 21.59
N CYS A 275 -10.37 -13.54 20.43
CA CYS A 275 -10.20 -12.08 20.28
C CYS A 275 -11.37 -11.30 20.90
N ALA A 276 -12.59 -11.75 20.64
CA ALA A 276 -13.79 -11.08 21.14
C ALA A 276 -13.96 -11.27 22.66
N SER A 277 -13.79 -12.49 23.15
CA SER A 277 -14.14 -12.86 24.53
C SER A 277 -13.02 -12.58 25.54
N ALA A 278 -11.76 -12.90 25.18
CA ALA A 278 -10.61 -12.80 26.07
C ALA A 278 -9.79 -11.51 25.89
N LEU A 279 -9.65 -11.05 24.64
CA LEU A 279 -8.86 -9.87 24.32
C LEU A 279 -9.69 -8.58 24.20
N HIS A 280 -11.01 -8.70 24.18
CA HIS A 280 -11.94 -7.57 24.02
C HIS A 280 -11.68 -6.74 22.76
N LEU A 281 -11.11 -7.34 21.72
CA LEU A 281 -11.02 -6.73 20.40
C LEU A 281 -12.43 -6.62 19.80
N ARG A 282 -12.70 -5.49 19.16
CA ARG A 282 -14.07 -5.06 18.85
C ARG A 282 -14.42 -5.14 17.38
N GLY A 283 -13.63 -5.82 16.58
CA GLY A 283 -13.85 -6.03 15.15
C GLY A 283 -12.89 -7.05 14.56
N LEU A 284 -13.03 -7.28 13.26
CA LEU A 284 -12.26 -8.23 12.48
C LEU A 284 -11.57 -7.54 11.30
N LYS A 285 -10.27 -7.77 11.14
CA LYS A 285 -9.50 -7.43 9.93
C LYS A 285 -9.22 -8.67 9.11
N LEU A 286 -9.55 -8.62 7.83
CA LEU A 286 -9.20 -9.63 6.83
C LEU A 286 -8.36 -8.99 5.72
N HIS A 287 -7.39 -9.73 5.20
CA HIS A 287 -6.55 -9.33 4.08
C HIS A 287 -6.43 -10.47 3.07
N LEU A 288 -7.33 -10.51 2.08
CA LEU A 288 -7.43 -11.67 1.17
C LEU A 288 -6.15 -11.90 0.37
N GLY A 289 -5.46 -10.82 -0.04
CA GLY A 289 -4.19 -10.91 -0.77
C GLY A 289 -3.11 -11.64 0.03
N ASN A 290 -2.82 -11.19 1.25
CA ASN A 290 -1.81 -11.80 2.10
C ASN A 290 -2.20 -13.19 2.59
N SER A 291 -3.50 -13.48 2.66
CA SER A 291 -4.01 -14.77 3.10
C SER A 291 -4.07 -15.83 1.98
N GLY A 292 -3.67 -15.49 0.75
CA GLY A 292 -3.73 -16.42 -0.37
C GLY A 292 -5.16 -16.85 -0.76
N VAL A 293 -6.16 -16.02 -0.46
CA VAL A 293 -7.57 -16.34 -0.74
C VAL A 293 -7.86 -16.20 -2.22
N ASP A 294 -8.40 -17.25 -2.82
CA ASP A 294 -9.07 -17.21 -4.12
C ASP A 294 -10.59 -17.30 -3.91
N VAL A 295 -11.31 -16.22 -4.15
CA VAL A 295 -12.78 -16.19 -4.02
C VAL A 295 -13.50 -16.99 -5.09
N ARG A 296 -12.83 -17.47 -6.14
CA ARG A 296 -13.39 -18.42 -7.10
C ARG A 296 -13.26 -19.88 -6.65
N ASN A 297 -12.47 -20.13 -5.60
CA ASN A 297 -12.39 -21.44 -4.96
C ASN A 297 -13.58 -21.62 -3.99
N PRO A 298 -14.52 -22.56 -4.24
CA PRO A 298 -15.67 -22.73 -3.37
C PRO A 298 -15.33 -23.07 -1.92
N ALA A 299 -14.21 -23.75 -1.67
CA ALA A 299 -13.76 -24.07 -0.30
C ALA A 299 -13.33 -22.78 0.45
N HIS A 300 -12.60 -21.87 -0.20
CA HIS A 300 -12.24 -20.58 0.39
C HIS A 300 -13.47 -19.70 0.64
N VAL A 301 -14.44 -19.71 -0.30
CA VAL A 301 -15.72 -19.00 -0.12
C VAL A 301 -16.46 -19.50 1.10
N GLU A 302 -16.59 -20.83 1.29
CA GLU A 302 -17.30 -21.38 2.46
C GLU A 302 -16.57 -21.06 3.78
N GLN A 303 -15.24 -21.08 3.81
CA GLN A 303 -14.47 -20.65 4.99
C GLN A 303 -14.70 -19.16 5.29
N LEU A 304 -14.67 -18.28 4.27
CA LEU A 304 -15.00 -16.86 4.43
C LEU A 304 -16.43 -16.66 4.95
N ARG A 305 -17.41 -17.35 4.41
CA ARG A 305 -18.80 -17.33 4.89
C ARG A 305 -18.89 -17.70 6.37
N HIS A 306 -18.17 -18.74 6.78
CA HIS A 306 -18.15 -19.15 8.17
C HIS A 306 -17.54 -18.08 9.09
N VAL A 307 -16.45 -17.43 8.67
CA VAL A 307 -15.83 -16.33 9.40
C VAL A 307 -16.78 -15.13 9.47
N PHE A 308 -17.46 -14.76 8.37
CA PHE A 308 -18.44 -13.67 8.34
C PHE A 308 -19.64 -13.94 9.25
N ARG A 309 -20.23 -15.15 9.19
CA ARG A 309 -21.31 -15.57 10.13
C ARG A 309 -20.87 -15.47 11.58
N THR A 310 -19.64 -15.87 11.88
CA THR A 310 -19.09 -15.80 13.23
C THR A 310 -18.94 -14.34 13.68
N ALA A 311 -18.37 -13.49 12.83
CA ALA A 311 -18.25 -12.05 13.12
C ALA A 311 -19.64 -11.41 13.34
N ASN A 312 -20.63 -11.74 12.50
CA ASN A 312 -22.02 -11.27 12.67
C ASN A 312 -22.63 -11.69 14.00
N ARG A 313 -22.49 -12.99 14.36
CA ARG A 313 -22.97 -13.54 15.64
C ARG A 313 -22.32 -12.85 16.85
N LEU A 314 -21.03 -12.54 16.75
CA LEU A 314 -20.26 -11.85 17.79
C LEU A 314 -20.43 -10.33 17.78
N ARG A 315 -21.21 -9.79 16.84
CA ARG A 315 -21.40 -8.34 16.65
C ARG A 315 -20.10 -7.58 16.37
N LEU A 316 -19.15 -8.22 15.64
CA LEU A 316 -17.89 -7.63 15.26
C LEU A 316 -18.00 -7.02 13.86
N PRO A 317 -17.81 -5.70 13.70
CA PRO A 317 -17.63 -5.07 12.39
C PRO A 317 -16.41 -5.68 11.68
N ILE A 318 -16.43 -5.66 10.36
CA ILE A 318 -15.41 -6.28 9.53
C ILE A 318 -14.74 -5.20 8.67
N THR A 319 -13.42 -5.13 8.68
CA THR A 319 -12.63 -4.42 7.67
C THR A 319 -11.94 -5.46 6.78
N ILE A 320 -12.23 -5.42 5.49
CA ILE A 320 -11.70 -6.38 4.53
C ILE A 320 -10.87 -5.70 3.43
N HIS A 321 -9.60 -6.11 3.29
CA HIS A 321 -8.81 -5.87 2.08
C HIS A 321 -9.20 -6.94 1.06
N LEU A 322 -10.11 -6.54 0.16
CA LEU A 322 -10.82 -7.48 -0.73
C LEU A 322 -9.93 -7.99 -1.88
N ARG A 323 -8.92 -7.20 -2.29
CA ARG A 323 -8.03 -7.60 -3.38
C ARG A 323 -7.32 -8.91 -3.07
N THR A 324 -7.45 -9.87 -4.00
CA THR A 324 -6.75 -11.16 -3.98
C THR A 324 -5.42 -11.10 -4.74
N PRO A 325 -4.55 -12.12 -4.65
CA PRO A 325 -3.32 -12.20 -5.45
C PRO A 325 -3.56 -12.42 -6.96
N ASP A 326 -4.80 -12.72 -7.34
CA ASP A 326 -5.15 -13.02 -8.73
C ASP A 326 -4.85 -11.82 -9.66
N PRO A 327 -4.05 -12.00 -10.72
CA PRO A 327 -3.77 -10.94 -11.69
C PRO A 327 -5.01 -10.48 -12.46
N THR A 328 -6.09 -11.29 -12.49
CA THR A 328 -7.38 -10.95 -13.11
C THR A 328 -8.39 -10.37 -12.14
N TYR A 329 -7.93 -9.96 -10.93
CA TYR A 329 -8.78 -9.38 -9.91
C TYR A 329 -9.59 -8.19 -10.47
N GLY A 330 -10.91 -8.26 -10.32
CA GLY A 330 -11.82 -7.25 -10.87
C GLY A 330 -13.29 -7.55 -10.54
N ARG A 331 -14.17 -7.28 -11.50
CA ARG A 331 -15.62 -7.35 -11.37
C ARG A 331 -16.14 -8.67 -10.80
N GLU A 332 -15.67 -9.80 -11.31
CA GLU A 332 -16.11 -11.13 -10.89
C GLU A 332 -15.89 -11.35 -9.38
N HIS A 333 -14.71 -10.98 -8.88
CA HIS A 333 -14.36 -11.15 -7.48
C HIS A 333 -15.29 -10.36 -6.55
N SER A 334 -15.62 -9.14 -6.93
CA SER A 334 -16.55 -8.31 -6.16
C SER A 334 -18.00 -8.79 -6.24
N LEU A 335 -18.42 -9.39 -7.37
CA LEU A 335 -19.73 -10.01 -7.47
C LEU A 335 -19.83 -11.25 -6.57
N ILE A 336 -18.81 -12.11 -6.56
CA ILE A 336 -18.76 -13.27 -5.63
C ILE A 336 -18.83 -12.79 -4.19
N PHE A 337 -18.06 -11.77 -3.82
CA PHE A 337 -18.11 -11.18 -2.48
C PHE A 337 -19.53 -10.68 -2.15
N LEU A 338 -20.15 -9.89 -3.03
CA LEU A 338 -21.47 -9.30 -2.87
C LEU A 338 -22.57 -10.36 -2.74
N GLU A 339 -22.47 -11.43 -3.53
CA GLU A 339 -23.52 -12.43 -3.66
C GLU A 339 -23.42 -13.56 -2.63
N GLN A 340 -22.19 -13.97 -2.29
CA GLN A 340 -21.97 -15.19 -1.53
C GLN A 340 -21.38 -14.96 -0.12
N ILE A 341 -20.65 -13.85 0.10
CA ILE A 341 -19.92 -13.63 1.36
C ILE A 341 -20.58 -12.54 2.20
N LEU A 342 -20.83 -11.36 1.62
CA LEU A 342 -21.41 -10.21 2.33
C LEU A 342 -22.75 -10.53 3.01
N PRO A 343 -23.66 -11.34 2.43
CA PRO A 343 -24.95 -11.68 3.06
C PRO A 343 -24.83 -12.44 4.39
N GLU A 344 -23.67 -13.01 4.70
CA GLU A 344 -23.43 -13.75 5.95
C GLU A 344 -23.17 -12.83 7.16
N ALA A 345 -22.99 -11.50 6.91
CA ALA A 345 -22.79 -10.51 7.98
C ALA A 345 -23.77 -9.32 7.84
N PRO A 346 -25.10 -9.55 7.87
CA PRO A 346 -26.09 -8.51 7.60
C PRO A 346 -26.24 -7.46 8.71
N ASP A 347 -25.83 -7.77 9.95
CA ASP A 347 -26.14 -6.97 11.13
C ASP A 347 -24.95 -6.14 11.62
N VAL A 348 -23.79 -6.27 10.98
CA VAL A 348 -22.56 -5.55 11.37
C VAL A 348 -22.04 -4.70 10.19
N PRO A 349 -21.38 -3.56 10.45
CA PRO A 349 -20.70 -2.80 9.42
C PRO A 349 -19.63 -3.65 8.75
N VAL A 350 -19.57 -3.63 7.41
CA VAL A 350 -18.52 -4.20 6.60
C VAL A 350 -17.85 -3.09 5.82
N GLN A 351 -16.57 -2.82 6.10
CA GLN A 351 -15.75 -1.82 5.45
C GLN A 351 -14.85 -2.49 4.42
N VAL A 352 -15.02 -2.15 3.16
CA VAL A 352 -14.12 -2.55 2.08
C VAL A 352 -12.99 -1.53 1.98
N ALA A 353 -11.78 -1.99 2.26
CA ALA A 353 -10.59 -1.15 2.28
C ALA A 353 -10.18 -0.70 0.86
N HIS A 354 -9.56 0.48 0.76
CA HIS A 354 -8.92 1.00 -0.45
C HIS A 354 -9.85 1.03 -1.68
N LEU A 355 -11.16 1.33 -1.48
CA LEU A 355 -12.17 1.28 -2.57
C LEU A 355 -12.06 -0.03 -3.37
N ALA A 356 -12.03 -1.18 -2.69
CA ALA A 356 -11.85 -2.53 -3.24
C ALA A 356 -10.51 -2.78 -3.97
N GLY A 357 -9.53 -1.90 -3.77
CA GLY A 357 -8.20 -2.00 -4.38
C GLY A 357 -7.11 -2.33 -3.38
N THR A 358 -6.00 -1.65 -3.57
CA THR A 358 -4.81 -1.69 -2.73
C THR A 358 -4.19 -0.30 -2.67
N SER A 359 -3.24 -0.08 -1.76
CA SER A 359 -2.43 1.14 -1.68
C SER A 359 -0.97 0.88 -2.12
N PRO A 360 -0.21 1.89 -2.60
CA PRO A 360 -0.67 3.24 -2.93
C PRO A 360 -1.35 3.33 -4.30
N GLY A 361 -2.27 4.29 -4.42
CA GLY A 361 -2.94 4.65 -5.67
C GLY A 361 -4.25 3.89 -5.92
N TYR A 362 -4.97 4.27 -6.97
CA TYR A 362 -6.26 3.70 -7.36
C TYR A 362 -6.16 2.97 -8.69
N SER A 363 -6.26 1.67 -8.67
CA SER A 363 -6.09 0.81 -9.85
C SER A 363 -7.19 -0.24 -10.02
N SER A 364 -8.22 -0.23 -9.17
CA SER A 364 -9.18 -1.34 -9.06
C SER A 364 -10.63 -0.91 -9.33
N ASP A 365 -10.85 0.02 -10.28
CA ASP A 365 -12.19 0.50 -10.60
C ASP A 365 -13.13 -0.63 -11.07
N GLU A 366 -12.60 -1.64 -11.76
CA GLU A 366 -13.39 -2.81 -12.19
C GLU A 366 -13.94 -3.61 -10.99
N ALA A 367 -13.22 -3.65 -9.88
CA ALA A 367 -13.70 -4.28 -8.65
C ALA A 367 -14.64 -3.37 -7.85
N MET A 368 -14.38 -2.04 -7.85
CA MET A 368 -15.23 -1.09 -7.14
C MET A 368 -16.58 -0.87 -7.83
N ALA A 369 -16.61 -0.91 -9.16
CA ALA A 369 -17.81 -0.62 -9.95
C ALA A 369 -19.03 -1.45 -9.54
N PRO A 370 -18.99 -2.81 -9.47
CA PRO A 370 -20.18 -3.61 -9.12
C PRO A 370 -20.67 -3.34 -7.69
N LEU A 371 -19.78 -3.03 -6.75
CA LEU A 371 -20.17 -2.66 -5.38
C LEU A 371 -20.89 -1.31 -5.38
N ALA A 372 -20.34 -0.33 -6.11
CA ALA A 372 -20.96 0.98 -6.23
C ALA A 372 -22.30 0.94 -7.00
N GLU A 373 -22.41 0.10 -8.03
CA GLU A 373 -23.67 -0.15 -8.77
C GLU A 373 -24.74 -0.74 -7.83
N ALA A 374 -24.37 -1.73 -7.01
CA ALA A 374 -25.30 -2.35 -6.06
C ALA A 374 -25.77 -1.36 -4.97
N VAL A 375 -24.87 -0.54 -4.42
CA VAL A 375 -25.23 0.50 -3.46
C VAL A 375 -26.17 1.52 -4.09
N ALA A 376 -25.87 2.01 -5.29
CA ALA A 376 -26.70 3.00 -5.99
C ALA A 376 -28.08 2.43 -6.38
N ALA A 377 -28.17 1.13 -6.63
CA ALA A 377 -29.45 0.43 -6.89
C ALA A 377 -30.26 0.17 -5.61
N GLY A 378 -29.76 0.48 -4.43
CA GLY A 378 -30.42 0.21 -3.15
C GLY A 378 -30.47 -1.28 -2.81
N ASP A 379 -29.50 -2.08 -3.26
CA ASP A 379 -29.42 -3.51 -2.96
C ASP A 379 -29.39 -3.74 -1.44
N PRO A 380 -30.35 -4.48 -0.87
CA PRO A 380 -30.45 -4.66 0.58
C PRO A 380 -29.22 -5.33 1.20
N ARG A 381 -28.45 -6.07 0.43
CA ARG A 381 -27.18 -6.68 0.88
C ARG A 381 -26.12 -5.62 1.24
N THR A 382 -26.21 -4.44 0.64
CA THR A 382 -25.24 -3.34 0.82
C THR A 382 -25.60 -2.38 1.97
N ARG A 383 -26.67 -2.65 2.73
CA ARG A 383 -27.17 -1.71 3.76
C ARG A 383 -26.10 -1.32 4.81
N SER A 384 -25.22 -2.26 5.16
CA SER A 384 -24.13 -2.07 6.13
C SER A 384 -22.75 -2.01 5.49
N LEU A 385 -22.67 -1.75 4.17
CA LEU A 385 -21.41 -1.69 3.41
C LEU A 385 -20.85 -0.27 3.42
N TYR A 386 -19.58 -0.15 3.79
CA TYR A 386 -18.79 1.07 3.84
C TYR A 386 -17.48 0.90 3.06
N PHE A 387 -16.81 2.01 2.75
CA PHE A 387 -15.56 2.00 2.01
C PHE A 387 -14.57 2.96 2.65
N ASP A 388 -13.28 2.68 2.56
CA ASP A 388 -12.25 3.66 2.88
C ASP A 388 -11.37 4.00 1.67
N LEU A 389 -10.64 5.09 1.80
CA LEU A 389 -9.77 5.66 0.79
C LEU A 389 -8.28 5.51 1.15
N ALA A 390 -7.98 4.74 2.21
CA ALA A 390 -6.63 4.63 2.74
C ALA A 390 -5.60 4.38 1.63
N GLY A 391 -4.61 5.28 1.49
CA GLY A 391 -3.56 5.18 0.50
C GLY A 391 -3.95 5.28 -0.99
N ASN A 392 -5.23 5.44 -1.34
CA ASN A 392 -5.66 5.53 -2.74
C ASN A 392 -5.32 6.86 -3.41
N VAL A 393 -5.20 7.93 -2.65
CA VAL A 393 -4.97 9.27 -3.19
C VAL A 393 -3.53 9.69 -2.94
N THR A 394 -2.76 9.79 -4.02
CA THR A 394 -1.36 10.23 -3.96
C THR A 394 -1.21 11.66 -4.47
N PRO A 395 -0.15 12.40 -4.08
CA PRO A 395 0.09 13.75 -4.61
C PRO A 395 0.29 13.79 -6.14
N THR A 396 0.55 12.65 -6.76
CA THR A 396 0.79 12.50 -8.20
C THR A 396 -0.37 11.88 -8.96
N ILE A 397 -1.54 11.75 -8.31
CA ILE A 397 -2.73 11.19 -8.96
C ILE A 397 -3.15 12.01 -10.18
N SER A 398 -3.51 11.36 -11.28
CA SER A 398 -3.99 12.07 -12.46
C SER A 398 -5.38 12.71 -12.22
N ALA A 399 -5.65 13.83 -12.89
CA ALA A 399 -6.96 14.48 -12.81
C ALA A 399 -8.10 13.54 -13.24
N GLU A 400 -7.86 12.66 -14.21
CA GLU A 400 -8.82 11.66 -14.67
C GLU A 400 -9.16 10.65 -13.57
N THR A 401 -8.13 10.12 -12.88
CA THR A 401 -8.32 9.18 -11.76
C THR A 401 -9.00 9.88 -10.57
N ALA A 402 -8.62 11.13 -10.26
CA ALA A 402 -9.26 11.91 -9.21
C ALA A 402 -10.76 12.14 -9.48
N GLN A 403 -11.14 12.45 -10.72
CA GLN A 403 -12.53 12.54 -11.16
C GLN A 403 -13.26 11.19 -11.04
N LEU A 404 -12.60 10.09 -11.38
CA LEU A 404 -13.17 8.75 -11.26
C LEU A 404 -13.47 8.42 -9.80
N ILE A 405 -12.53 8.65 -8.90
CA ILE A 405 -12.73 8.45 -7.45
C ILE A 405 -13.91 9.31 -6.95
N ALA A 406 -13.97 10.60 -7.33
CA ALA A 406 -15.08 11.47 -6.94
C ALA A 406 -16.45 10.94 -7.43
N ARG A 407 -16.51 10.40 -8.65
CA ARG A 407 -17.74 9.76 -9.17
C ARG A 407 -18.12 8.55 -8.33
N ARG A 408 -17.17 7.68 -7.97
CA ARG A 408 -17.44 6.49 -7.14
C ARG A 408 -17.89 6.86 -5.74
N ILE A 409 -17.27 7.85 -5.12
CA ILE A 409 -17.71 8.40 -3.82
C ILE A 409 -19.17 8.86 -3.87
N ARG A 410 -19.54 9.65 -4.90
CA ARG A 410 -20.92 10.13 -5.07
C ARG A 410 -21.90 9.00 -5.37
N GLN A 411 -21.45 7.98 -6.10
CA GLN A 411 -22.28 6.82 -6.45
C GLN A 411 -22.62 5.97 -5.22
N VAL A 412 -21.69 5.79 -4.28
CA VAL A 412 -21.95 5.05 -3.04
C VAL A 412 -22.56 5.91 -1.93
N GLY A 413 -22.46 7.23 -2.05
CA GLY A 413 -22.84 8.20 -1.02
C GLY A 413 -21.70 8.52 -0.06
N THR A 414 -21.51 9.81 0.22
CA THR A 414 -20.44 10.31 1.11
C THR A 414 -20.56 9.80 2.54
N GLU A 415 -21.76 9.45 2.99
CA GLU A 415 -22.05 8.86 4.30
C GLU A 415 -21.52 7.42 4.46
N ARG A 416 -21.13 6.77 3.37
CA ARG A 416 -20.50 5.43 3.35
C ARG A 416 -19.00 5.46 3.19
N ILE A 417 -18.42 6.64 3.05
CA ILE A 417 -16.97 6.80 2.93
C ILE A 417 -16.38 7.09 4.30
N LEU A 418 -15.40 6.30 4.68
CA LEU A 418 -14.67 6.42 5.94
C LEU A 418 -13.26 6.93 5.64
N PHE A 419 -12.77 7.87 6.45
CA PHE A 419 -11.39 8.25 6.35
C PHE A 419 -10.50 7.15 6.94
N GLY A 420 -9.48 6.76 6.20
CA GLY A 420 -8.42 5.88 6.63
C GLY A 420 -7.10 6.40 6.11
N SER A 421 -6.05 6.41 6.92
CA SER A 421 -4.74 6.88 6.46
C SER A 421 -3.80 5.74 6.11
N ASP A 422 -4.07 4.52 6.54
CA ASP A 422 -3.20 3.35 6.46
C ASP A 422 -1.83 3.60 7.10
N LEU A 423 -1.12 2.59 7.51
CA LEU A 423 0.20 2.80 8.09
C LEU A 423 1.29 2.72 7.03
N ASP A 424 1.84 3.87 6.70
CA ASP A 424 3.22 4.00 6.23
C ASP A 424 4.03 4.66 7.36
N PRO A 425 5.20 4.15 7.76
CA PRO A 425 6.07 4.79 8.75
C PRO A 425 6.39 6.25 8.46
N ALA A 426 6.30 6.66 7.19
CA ALA A 426 6.47 8.03 6.74
C ALA A 426 5.15 8.80 6.61
N SER A 427 3.97 8.15 6.79
CA SER A 427 2.67 8.79 6.63
C SER A 427 2.22 9.50 7.91
N SER A 428 1.37 10.50 7.72
CA SER A 428 0.72 11.24 8.78
C SER A 428 -0.77 11.35 8.43
N PRO A 429 -1.68 11.02 9.35
CA PRO A 429 -3.13 11.17 9.10
C PRO A 429 -3.49 12.58 8.63
N ARG A 430 -2.81 13.61 9.14
CA ARG A 430 -2.97 15.00 8.71
C ARG A 430 -2.59 15.20 7.24
N ARG A 431 -1.46 14.63 6.81
CA ARG A 431 -1.01 14.72 5.41
C ARG A 431 -1.95 13.99 4.48
N GLU A 432 -2.36 12.76 4.85
CA GLU A 432 -3.26 11.95 4.03
C GLU A 432 -4.62 12.64 3.84
N TRP A 433 -5.20 13.22 4.91
CA TRP A 433 -6.41 14.02 4.79
C TRP A 433 -6.23 15.25 3.92
N GLY A 434 -5.09 15.95 4.07
CA GLY A 434 -4.74 17.11 3.24
C GLY A 434 -4.59 16.75 1.76
N THR A 435 -3.94 15.64 1.45
CA THR A 435 -3.79 15.11 0.08
C THR A 435 -5.16 14.76 -0.50
N PHE A 436 -5.99 14.03 0.24
CA PHE A 436 -7.35 13.67 -0.20
C PHE A 436 -8.17 14.93 -0.54
N ARG A 437 -8.16 15.93 0.34
CA ARG A 437 -8.87 17.19 0.11
C ARG A 437 -8.32 18.01 -1.05
N GLY A 438 -7.02 18.01 -1.23
CA GLY A 438 -6.37 18.79 -2.28
C GLY A 438 -6.48 18.20 -3.67
N MET A 439 -6.64 16.87 -3.76
CA MET A 439 -6.58 16.15 -5.02
C MET A 439 -7.95 15.71 -5.55
N ILE A 440 -8.91 15.40 -4.67
CA ILE A 440 -10.21 14.88 -5.11
C ILE A 440 -11.23 16.02 -5.25
N PRO A 441 -11.91 16.17 -6.39
CA PRO A 441 -12.83 17.27 -6.65
C PRO A 441 -14.21 17.03 -6.00
N LEU A 442 -14.23 17.05 -4.67
CA LEU A 442 -15.43 17.07 -3.85
C LEU A 442 -15.70 18.47 -3.31
N THR A 443 -16.94 18.75 -2.95
CA THR A 443 -17.34 19.99 -2.29
C THR A 443 -16.99 19.98 -0.81
N ASP A 444 -16.89 21.14 -0.18
CA ASP A 444 -16.67 21.26 1.27
C ASP A 444 -17.76 20.56 2.10
N THR A 445 -18.98 20.46 1.58
CA THR A 445 -20.07 19.72 2.22
C THR A 445 -19.84 18.23 2.16
N GLU A 446 -19.41 17.69 1.01
CA GLU A 446 -19.07 16.28 0.87
C GLU A 446 -17.90 15.91 1.78
N PHE A 447 -16.85 16.73 1.85
CA PHE A 447 -15.73 16.51 2.79
C PHE A 447 -16.17 16.56 4.24
N ARG A 448 -17.09 17.46 4.62
CA ARG A 448 -17.63 17.52 5.98
C ARG A 448 -18.40 16.24 6.32
N THR A 449 -19.27 15.77 5.44
CA THR A 449 -19.98 14.49 5.64
C THR A 449 -18.98 13.35 5.88
N ILE A 450 -17.97 13.22 5.04
CA ILE A 450 -16.93 12.16 5.21
C ILE A 450 -16.20 12.33 6.54
N ALA A 451 -15.83 13.56 6.91
CA ALA A 451 -15.13 13.83 8.16
C ALA A 451 -15.98 13.53 9.41
N ASP A 452 -17.28 13.72 9.32
CA ASP A 452 -18.23 13.53 10.42
C ASP A 452 -18.80 12.11 10.54
N ASN A 453 -18.49 11.22 9.57
CA ASN A 453 -18.98 9.83 9.60
C ASN A 453 -18.51 9.11 10.85
N ARG A 454 -19.47 8.52 11.57
CA ARG A 454 -19.23 7.77 12.81
C ARG A 454 -19.95 6.45 12.78
N LEU A 455 -19.19 5.39 12.91
CA LEU A 455 -19.76 4.06 13.05
C LEU A 455 -20.07 3.75 14.53
N PRO A 456 -21.15 3.01 14.82
CA PRO A 456 -21.67 2.85 16.17
C PRO A 456 -20.75 2.07 17.13
N TYR A 457 -19.75 1.38 16.62
CA TYR A 457 -18.79 0.64 17.43
C TYR A 457 -17.67 1.50 18.02
N LEU A 458 -17.54 2.76 17.58
CA LEU A 458 -16.59 3.70 18.18
C LEU A 458 -17.02 4.02 19.62
N PRO A 459 -16.07 4.16 20.57
CA PRO A 459 -16.39 4.54 21.94
C PRO A 459 -17.16 5.87 21.99
N PRO A 460 -18.20 5.98 22.85
CA PRO A 460 -18.82 7.26 23.07
C PRO A 460 -17.81 8.20 23.73
N GLY A 461 -17.33 9.19 22.96
CA GLY A 461 -16.32 10.12 23.45
C GLY A 461 -16.84 10.97 24.61
N ARG A 462 -16.35 10.76 25.81
CA ARG A 462 -16.45 11.74 26.92
C ARG A 462 -15.39 12.82 26.73
N PHE A 463 -15.58 13.69 25.74
CA PHE A 463 -14.66 14.79 25.53
C PHE A 463 -15.05 15.95 26.46
N ARG A 464 -14.21 16.22 27.47
CA ARG A 464 -14.25 17.51 28.14
C ARG A 464 -13.94 18.59 27.09
N THR A 465 -14.92 19.41 26.78
CA THR A 465 -14.71 20.67 26.06
C THR A 465 -13.86 21.56 26.97
N GLY A 466 -12.56 21.57 26.80
CA GLY A 466 -11.65 22.31 27.67
C GLY A 466 -10.31 22.54 27.03
N SER A 467 -10.11 23.77 26.59
CA SER A 467 -8.87 24.52 26.29
C SER A 467 -7.89 23.90 25.28
N PRO A 468 -7.45 24.69 24.30
CA PRO A 468 -6.33 24.30 23.44
C PRO A 468 -5.06 24.15 24.29
N PRO A 469 -4.12 23.29 23.92
CA PRO A 469 -2.83 23.19 24.58
C PRO A 469 -2.10 24.52 24.42
N ARG A 470 -1.46 24.96 25.52
CA ARG A 470 -0.60 26.16 25.57
C ARG A 470 0.68 25.97 24.77
#